data_64c54def0ba770696f09defb7f3a928e
#
_entry.id   64c54def0ba770696f09defb7f3a928e
#
_cell.length_a   1.000
_cell.length_b   1.000
_cell.length_c   1.000
_cell.angle_alpha   90.00
_cell.angle_beta   90.00
_cell.angle_gamma   90.00
#
_symmetry.space_group_name_H-M   'P 1'
#
loop_
_entity.id
_entity.type
_entity.pdbx_description
1 polymer ?
#
loop_
_entity_poly.entity_id
_entity_poly.type
_entity_poly.pdbx_seq_one_letter_code
_entity_poly.pdbx_strand_id
1 'polypeptide(L)'
;FDVSNLNSFNLPVTAEYFCAIYSVDELASANAFAKNNNLGVTVLGEGTNIILPSFVVGLVIKVEIKGINIDDSLDLNHPLVTISAGENWHNSVKFLLKNEIYGVENLSLIPGSVGASVIQNIGAYGVELSDLLSSVEVFDLKTNQLIRLSAESCGLSYRDSIFKNERQDQYVITSITSVSYTHLTLP
;
A
#
# COMPACT_ATOMS: atom_id res chain seq x y z
N PHE A 1 -4.99 -23.34 -0.16
CA PHE A 1 -3.89 -22.79 0.66
C PHE A 1 -4.46 -22.20 1.93
N ASP A 2 -3.90 -22.57 3.10
CA ASP A 2 -4.28 -21.97 4.37
C ASP A 2 -3.67 -20.56 4.46
N VAL A 3 -4.52 -19.54 4.61
CA VAL A 3 -4.15 -18.14 4.74
C VAL A 3 -4.70 -17.52 6.03
N SER A 4 -5.04 -18.36 7.01
CA SER A 4 -5.64 -17.94 8.29
C SER A 4 -4.76 -16.95 9.05
N ASN A 5 -3.43 -17.08 8.94
CA ASN A 5 -2.46 -16.18 9.57
C ASN A 5 -2.26 -14.85 8.82
N LEU A 6 -2.92 -14.64 7.68
CA LEU A 6 -2.84 -13.42 6.88
C LEU A 6 -3.98 -12.43 7.17
N ASN A 7 -4.73 -12.63 8.24
CA ASN A 7 -5.72 -11.67 8.73
C ASN A 7 -5.55 -11.45 10.24
N SER A 8 -5.72 -10.23 10.70
CA SER A 8 -5.48 -9.83 12.10
C SER A 8 -6.45 -10.47 13.11
N PHE A 9 -7.59 -10.98 12.65
CA PHE A 9 -8.56 -11.67 13.47
C PHE A 9 -8.25 -13.17 13.65
N ASN A 10 -7.23 -13.69 12.95
CA ASN A 10 -6.89 -15.12 12.89
C ASN A 10 -8.10 -16.01 12.55
N LEU A 11 -8.99 -15.50 11.71
CA LEU A 11 -10.12 -16.28 11.23
C LEU A 11 -9.65 -17.38 10.30
N PRO A 12 -10.23 -18.59 10.41
CA PRO A 12 -9.87 -19.68 9.49
C PRO A 12 -10.26 -19.31 8.06
N VAL A 13 -9.27 -19.22 7.18
CA VAL A 13 -9.46 -18.85 5.77
C VAL A 13 -8.61 -19.74 4.89
N THR A 14 -9.23 -20.30 3.85
CA THR A 14 -8.55 -21.04 2.79
C THR A 14 -8.66 -20.26 1.47
N ALA A 15 -7.56 -20.09 0.76
CA ALA A 15 -7.54 -19.55 -0.59
C ALA A 15 -7.46 -20.68 -1.62
N GLU A 16 -8.15 -20.54 -2.74
CA GLU A 16 -8.04 -21.49 -3.86
C GLU A 16 -6.61 -21.50 -4.41
N TYR A 17 -6.09 -20.31 -4.73
CA TYR A 17 -4.70 -20.08 -5.10
C TYR A 17 -4.12 -18.96 -4.22
N PHE A 18 -2.82 -19.05 -3.94
CA PHE A 18 -2.11 -18.06 -3.14
C PHE A 18 -0.69 -17.86 -3.67
N CYS A 19 -0.24 -16.60 -3.72
CA CYS A 19 1.16 -16.26 -3.85
C CYS A 19 1.50 -15.01 -3.05
N ALA A 20 2.75 -14.93 -2.57
CA ALA A 20 3.35 -13.69 -2.13
C ALA A 20 4.21 -13.13 -3.27
N ILE A 21 4.20 -11.82 -3.48
CA ILE A 21 4.99 -11.15 -4.52
C ILE A 21 5.96 -10.16 -3.89
N TYR A 22 7.22 -10.21 -4.35
CA TYR A 22 8.33 -9.40 -3.83
C TYR A 22 8.85 -8.40 -4.88
N SER A 23 8.30 -8.45 -6.09
CA SER A 23 8.65 -7.54 -7.18
C SER A 23 7.46 -7.30 -8.11
N VAL A 24 7.58 -6.26 -8.95
CA VAL A 24 6.60 -5.96 -10.00
C VAL A 24 6.57 -7.06 -11.07
N ASP A 25 7.71 -7.68 -11.37
CA ASP A 25 7.79 -8.78 -12.34
C ASP A 25 7.04 -10.02 -11.83
N GLU A 26 7.14 -10.31 -10.53
CA GLU A 26 6.35 -11.39 -9.91
C GLU A 26 4.86 -11.05 -9.91
N LEU A 27 4.47 -9.79 -9.68
CA LEU A 27 3.09 -9.33 -9.79
C LEU A 27 2.55 -9.50 -11.22
N ALA A 28 3.34 -9.13 -12.23
CA ALA A 28 2.98 -9.32 -13.63
C ALA A 28 2.77 -10.82 -13.97
N SER A 29 3.65 -11.68 -13.45
CA SER A 29 3.56 -13.13 -13.62
C SER A 29 2.31 -13.71 -12.93
N ALA A 30 2.01 -13.27 -11.72
CA ALA A 30 0.81 -13.67 -10.96
C ALA A 30 -0.47 -13.22 -11.69
N ASN A 31 -0.49 -11.99 -12.22
CA ASN A 31 -1.61 -11.48 -13.01
C ASN A 31 -1.81 -12.27 -14.32
N ALA A 32 -0.72 -12.62 -15.00
CA ALA A 32 -0.79 -13.47 -16.21
C ALA A 32 -1.36 -14.87 -15.87
N PHE A 33 -0.93 -15.46 -14.76
CA PHE A 33 -1.49 -16.73 -14.29
C PHE A 33 -3.00 -16.61 -14.02
N ALA A 34 -3.44 -15.56 -13.31
CA ALA A 34 -4.85 -15.33 -13.02
C ALA A 34 -5.67 -15.19 -14.30
N LYS A 35 -5.21 -14.37 -15.27
CA LYS A 35 -5.87 -14.18 -16.57
C LYS A 35 -5.98 -15.48 -17.37
N ASN A 36 -4.90 -16.25 -17.47
CA ASN A 36 -4.88 -17.49 -18.24
C ASN A 36 -5.81 -18.58 -17.67
N ASN A 37 -6.13 -18.49 -16.39
CA ASN A 37 -7.01 -19.43 -15.70
C ASN A 37 -8.39 -18.84 -15.39
N ASN A 38 -8.71 -17.63 -15.88
CA ASN A 38 -9.95 -16.91 -15.61
C ASN A 38 -10.25 -16.76 -14.10
N LEU A 39 -9.23 -16.48 -13.29
CA LEU A 39 -9.35 -16.31 -11.85
C LEU A 39 -9.56 -14.83 -11.49
N GLY A 40 -10.45 -14.58 -10.53
CA GLY A 40 -10.49 -13.29 -9.83
C GLY A 40 -9.22 -13.11 -8.98
N VAL A 41 -8.83 -11.85 -8.74
CA VAL A 41 -7.67 -11.50 -7.93
C VAL A 41 -8.12 -10.80 -6.66
N THR A 42 -7.66 -11.27 -5.51
CA THR A 42 -7.81 -10.60 -4.21
C THR A 42 -6.43 -10.18 -3.73
N VAL A 43 -6.24 -8.86 -3.52
CA VAL A 43 -4.96 -8.31 -3.08
C VAL A 43 -4.95 -8.12 -1.58
N LEU A 44 -3.91 -8.60 -0.91
CA LEU A 44 -3.71 -8.44 0.53
C LEU A 44 -2.41 -7.67 0.83
N GLY A 45 -2.51 -6.73 1.77
CA GLY A 45 -1.37 -6.25 2.53
C GLY A 45 -1.19 -7.10 3.80
N GLU A 46 -1.16 -6.47 4.98
CA GLU A 46 -1.04 -7.20 6.26
C GLU A 46 -2.38 -7.77 6.78
N GLY A 47 -3.48 -7.61 6.06
CA GLY A 47 -4.79 -8.16 6.44
C GLY A 47 -5.37 -7.58 7.73
N THR A 48 -5.02 -6.34 8.07
CA THR A 48 -5.41 -5.68 9.33
C THR A 48 -6.78 -5.01 9.28
N ASN A 49 -7.32 -4.79 8.07
CA ASN A 49 -8.61 -4.11 7.86
C ASN A 49 -9.47 -4.81 6.82
N ILE A 50 -9.47 -6.13 6.83
CA ILE A 50 -10.27 -6.94 5.92
C ILE A 50 -10.87 -8.14 6.65
N ILE A 51 -12.09 -8.50 6.29
CA ILE A 51 -12.74 -9.76 6.70
C ILE A 51 -12.87 -10.60 5.44
N LEU A 52 -12.09 -11.67 5.37
CA LEU A 52 -12.16 -12.62 4.27
C LEU A 52 -13.24 -13.67 4.52
N PRO A 53 -13.92 -14.18 3.49
CA PRO A 53 -14.79 -15.35 3.61
C PRO A 53 -13.92 -16.57 4.01
N SER A 54 -14.54 -17.61 4.56
CA SER A 54 -13.84 -18.85 4.95
C SER A 54 -13.14 -19.54 3.79
N PHE A 55 -13.62 -19.31 2.57
CA PHE A 55 -12.96 -19.74 1.32
C PHE A 55 -12.95 -18.58 0.32
N VAL A 56 -11.74 -18.21 -0.14
CA VAL A 56 -11.53 -17.19 -1.17
C VAL A 56 -11.34 -17.87 -2.51
N VAL A 57 -12.29 -17.64 -3.41
CA VAL A 57 -12.21 -18.14 -4.80
C VAL A 57 -11.23 -17.28 -5.59
N GLY A 58 -10.44 -17.91 -6.45
CA GLY A 58 -9.45 -17.25 -7.29
C GLY A 58 -8.08 -17.14 -6.64
N LEU A 59 -7.29 -16.16 -7.07
CA LEU A 59 -5.92 -15.94 -6.64
C LEU A 59 -5.84 -14.85 -5.57
N VAL A 60 -5.35 -15.21 -4.39
CA VAL A 60 -4.94 -14.25 -3.35
C VAL A 60 -3.48 -13.88 -3.58
N ILE A 61 -3.21 -12.59 -3.77
CA ILE A 61 -1.86 -12.02 -3.93
C ILE A 61 -1.53 -11.22 -2.68
N LYS A 62 -0.51 -11.68 -1.92
CA LYS A 62 0.05 -10.91 -0.81
C LYS A 62 1.18 -10.03 -1.31
N VAL A 63 1.07 -8.73 -1.10
CA VAL A 63 2.10 -7.76 -1.51
C VAL A 63 3.19 -7.67 -0.45
N GLU A 64 4.41 -8.10 -0.81
CA GLU A 64 5.62 -8.08 0.02
C GLU A 64 6.77 -7.30 -0.65
N ILE A 65 6.46 -6.41 -1.59
CA ILE A 65 7.48 -5.55 -2.22
C ILE A 65 8.04 -4.60 -1.16
N LYS A 66 9.35 -4.66 -0.91
CA LYS A 66 10.03 -3.91 0.14
C LYS A 66 10.99 -2.87 -0.42
N GLY A 67 11.25 -1.86 0.39
CA GLY A 67 12.23 -0.83 0.14
C GLY A 67 11.73 0.56 0.53
N ILE A 68 12.64 1.36 1.06
CA ILE A 68 12.44 2.79 1.35
C ILE A 68 13.58 3.54 0.71
N ASN A 69 13.26 4.50 -0.15
CA ASN A 69 14.22 5.38 -0.79
C ASN A 69 13.95 6.84 -0.40
N ILE A 70 15.00 7.53 0.01
CA ILE A 70 14.95 8.96 0.37
C ILE A 70 15.71 9.70 -0.71
N ASP A 71 15.08 10.64 -1.37
CA ASP A 71 15.65 11.50 -2.40
C ASP A 71 15.60 12.96 -1.92
N ASP A 72 16.75 13.47 -1.52
CA ASP A 72 16.98 14.84 -1.07
C ASP A 72 17.64 15.70 -2.15
N SER A 73 17.82 15.17 -3.35
CA SER A 73 18.56 15.82 -4.44
C SER A 73 17.93 17.10 -4.94
N LEU A 74 16.59 17.24 -4.81
CA LEU A 74 15.84 18.41 -5.27
C LEU A 74 15.69 19.47 -4.17
N ASP A 75 15.43 19.05 -2.94
CA ASP A 75 15.27 19.94 -1.79
C ASP A 75 15.66 19.19 -0.50
N LEU A 76 16.76 19.63 0.10
CA LEU A 76 17.26 19.06 1.36
C LEU A 76 16.29 19.24 2.53
N ASN A 77 15.43 20.26 2.50
CA ASN A 77 14.46 20.53 3.57
C ASN A 77 13.15 19.74 3.37
N HIS A 78 12.86 19.34 2.14
CA HIS A 78 11.64 18.61 1.78
C HIS A 78 11.98 17.40 0.91
N PRO A 79 12.64 16.38 1.48
CA PRO A 79 12.99 15.19 0.72
C PRO A 79 11.74 14.43 0.25
N LEU A 80 11.83 13.86 -0.94
CA LEU A 80 10.84 12.91 -1.42
C LEU A 80 11.17 11.52 -0.88
N VAL A 81 10.20 10.93 -0.21
CA VAL A 81 10.33 9.57 0.33
C VAL A 81 9.46 8.62 -0.45
N THR A 82 10.08 7.65 -1.11
CA THR A 82 9.35 6.56 -1.78
C THR A 82 9.41 5.31 -0.93
N ILE A 83 8.23 4.76 -0.59
CA ILE A 83 8.08 3.59 0.26
C ILE A 83 7.31 2.52 -0.51
N SER A 84 7.86 1.33 -0.60
CA SER A 84 7.23 0.19 -1.28
C SER A 84 6.02 -0.32 -0.50
N ALA A 85 5.01 -0.80 -1.24
CA ALA A 85 3.69 -1.10 -0.74
C ALA A 85 3.64 -2.21 0.32
N GLY A 86 4.58 -3.16 0.28
CA GLY A 86 4.68 -4.26 1.24
C GLY A 86 5.37 -3.89 2.55
N GLU A 87 5.92 -2.67 2.70
CA GLU A 87 6.48 -2.23 3.97
C GLU A 87 5.38 -2.12 5.05
N ASN A 88 5.74 -2.45 6.30
CA ASN A 88 4.86 -2.18 7.43
C ASN A 88 4.82 -0.68 7.70
N TRP A 89 3.62 -0.11 7.79
CA TRP A 89 3.44 1.33 7.95
C TRP A 89 4.16 1.89 9.17
N HIS A 90 3.94 1.32 10.35
CA HIS A 90 4.56 1.82 11.58
C HIS A 90 6.08 1.71 11.59
N ASN A 91 6.62 0.62 11.05
CA ASN A 91 8.06 0.46 10.93
C ASN A 91 8.66 1.47 9.95
N SER A 92 7.94 1.83 8.88
CA SER A 92 8.34 2.90 7.95
C SER A 92 8.38 4.25 8.66
N VAL A 93 7.36 4.58 9.46
CA VAL A 93 7.36 5.80 10.29
C VAL A 93 8.57 5.83 11.22
N LYS A 94 8.86 4.73 11.93
CA LYS A 94 10.04 4.64 12.82
C LYS A 94 11.35 4.82 12.05
N PHE A 95 11.44 4.25 10.87
CA PHE A 95 12.63 4.39 10.03
C PHE A 95 12.84 5.84 9.61
N LEU A 96 11.78 6.54 9.18
CA LEU A 96 11.85 7.94 8.79
C LEU A 96 12.28 8.84 9.95
N LEU A 97 11.66 8.69 11.12
CA LEU A 97 12.02 9.46 12.31
C LEU A 97 13.47 9.23 12.76
N LYS A 98 13.98 8.00 12.65
CA LYS A 98 15.39 7.67 12.93
C LYS A 98 16.37 8.36 11.96
N ASN A 99 15.91 8.67 10.74
CA ASN A 99 16.67 9.40 9.72
C ASN A 99 16.33 10.90 9.70
N GLU A 100 15.75 11.43 10.78
CA GLU A 100 15.40 12.86 10.94
C GLU A 100 14.44 13.37 9.86
N ILE A 101 13.54 12.51 9.39
CA ILE A 101 12.49 12.82 8.42
C ILE A 101 11.15 12.81 9.13
N TYR A 102 10.46 13.92 9.09
CA TYR A 102 9.27 14.23 9.88
C TYR A 102 8.04 14.46 8.99
N GLY A 103 6.87 14.57 9.63
CA GLY A 103 5.57 14.82 9.01
C GLY A 103 4.60 13.63 9.12
N VAL A 104 5.12 12.41 9.35
CA VAL A 104 4.32 11.17 9.46
C VAL A 104 4.07 10.72 10.91
N GLU A 105 4.56 11.46 11.91
CA GLU A 105 4.57 11.07 13.34
C GLU A 105 3.17 10.78 13.87
N ASN A 106 2.20 11.61 13.52
CA ASN A 106 0.82 11.48 13.97
C ASN A 106 0.14 10.22 13.41
N LEU A 107 0.68 9.65 12.35
CA LEU A 107 0.19 8.42 11.75
C LEU A 107 0.89 7.17 12.31
N SER A 108 1.69 7.33 13.38
CA SER A 108 2.34 6.21 14.08
C SER A 108 1.31 5.23 14.62
N LEU A 109 1.74 3.97 14.80
CA LEU A 109 0.96 2.87 15.39
C LEU A 109 -0.30 2.46 14.61
N ILE A 110 -0.58 3.08 13.46
CA ILE A 110 -1.63 2.58 12.56
C ILE A 110 -1.15 1.23 11.99
N PRO A 111 -1.92 0.14 12.20
CA PRO A 111 -1.53 -1.17 11.71
C PRO A 111 -1.76 -1.29 10.21
N GLY A 112 -0.94 -2.09 9.54
CA GLY A 112 -1.10 -2.40 8.12
C GLY A 112 0.14 -2.08 7.29
N SER A 113 0.05 -2.38 6.00
CA SER A 113 1.10 -2.10 5.02
C SER A 113 0.94 -0.72 4.40
N VAL A 114 2.05 -0.20 3.85
CA VAL A 114 2.11 1.10 3.17
C VAL A 114 1.13 1.14 1.99
N GLY A 115 1.03 0.10 1.16
CA GLY A 115 0.06 0.08 0.06
C GLY A 115 -1.38 0.14 0.55
N ALA A 116 -1.70 -0.56 1.66
CA ALA A 116 -3.05 -0.55 2.23
C ALA A 116 -3.42 0.82 2.85
N SER A 117 -2.44 1.62 3.26
CA SER A 117 -2.66 2.94 3.87
C SER A 117 -3.38 3.91 2.94
N VAL A 118 -3.12 3.81 1.63
CA VAL A 118 -3.73 4.67 0.60
C VAL A 118 -5.20 4.31 0.36
N ILE A 119 -5.54 3.01 0.43
CA ILE A 119 -6.89 2.50 0.09
C ILE A 119 -8.00 3.25 0.84
N GLN A 120 -7.75 3.56 2.10
CA GLN A 120 -8.70 4.26 2.96
C GLN A 120 -8.19 5.59 3.48
N ASN A 121 -7.15 6.17 2.85
CA ASN A 121 -6.57 7.43 3.29
C ASN A 121 -6.40 7.46 4.82
N ILE A 122 -5.46 6.66 5.34
CA ILE A 122 -5.30 6.55 6.80
C ILE A 122 -5.11 7.92 7.43
N GLY A 123 -5.68 8.10 8.63
CA GLY A 123 -5.59 9.37 9.34
C GLY A 123 -5.69 9.18 10.85
N ALA A 124 -5.00 10.03 11.59
CA ALA A 124 -5.04 10.10 13.03
C ALA A 124 -4.61 11.51 13.50
N TYR A 125 -5.17 11.94 14.63
CA TYR A 125 -4.79 13.21 15.28
C TYR A 125 -4.84 14.44 14.36
N GLY A 126 -5.83 14.48 13.45
CA GLY A 126 -6.04 15.61 12.54
C GLY A 126 -5.14 15.63 11.31
N VAL A 127 -4.33 14.59 11.07
CA VAL A 127 -3.49 14.41 9.89
C VAL A 127 -3.98 13.20 9.10
N GLU A 128 -4.07 13.34 7.79
CA GLU A 128 -4.37 12.26 6.86
C GLU A 128 -3.17 11.99 5.93
N LEU A 129 -3.11 10.79 5.36
CA LEU A 129 -2.05 10.44 4.41
C LEU A 129 -2.04 11.39 3.20
N SER A 130 -3.23 11.83 2.76
CA SER A 130 -3.39 12.81 1.67
C SER A 130 -2.65 14.13 1.89
N ASP A 131 -2.42 14.54 3.14
CA ASP A 131 -1.71 15.79 3.47
C ASP A 131 -0.21 15.71 3.11
N LEU A 132 0.31 14.49 3.01
CA LEU A 132 1.74 14.21 2.82
C LEU A 132 2.02 13.54 1.46
N LEU A 133 1.01 12.93 0.85
CA LEU A 133 1.16 12.13 -0.37
C LEU A 133 1.42 13.02 -1.59
N SER A 134 2.48 12.70 -2.33
CA SER A 134 2.80 13.31 -3.63
C SER A 134 2.25 12.47 -4.77
N SER A 135 2.52 11.17 -4.76
CA SER A 135 2.09 10.25 -5.80
C SER A 135 1.99 8.81 -5.31
N VAL A 136 1.28 8.00 -6.07
CA VAL A 136 1.15 6.56 -5.88
C VAL A 136 1.55 5.86 -7.17
N GLU A 137 2.41 4.87 -7.08
CA GLU A 137 2.68 3.98 -8.19
C GLU A 137 1.79 2.74 -8.08
N VAL A 138 1.13 2.42 -9.17
CA VAL A 138 0.18 1.31 -9.27
C VAL A 138 0.50 0.43 -10.45
N PHE A 139 0.29 -0.86 -10.32
CA PHE A 139 0.25 -1.80 -11.41
C PHE A 139 -1.20 -1.98 -11.87
N ASP A 140 -1.48 -1.66 -13.13
CA ASP A 140 -2.80 -1.86 -13.73
C ASP A 140 -2.96 -3.32 -14.18
N LEU A 141 -3.83 -4.04 -13.48
CA LEU A 141 -4.13 -5.44 -13.78
C LEU A 141 -4.72 -5.66 -15.18
N LYS A 142 -5.36 -4.65 -15.78
CA LYS A 142 -5.94 -4.75 -17.14
C LYS A 142 -4.87 -4.65 -18.21
N THR A 143 -4.00 -3.63 -18.10
CA THR A 143 -3.00 -3.29 -19.14
C THR A 143 -1.64 -3.90 -18.88
N ASN A 144 -1.37 -4.44 -17.68
CA ASN A 144 -0.05 -4.90 -17.20
C ASN A 144 1.02 -3.79 -17.21
N GLN A 145 0.62 -2.56 -16.94
CA GLN A 145 1.54 -1.43 -16.93
C GLN A 145 1.66 -0.82 -15.53
N LEU A 146 2.85 -0.32 -15.21
CA LEU A 146 3.05 0.58 -14.07
C LEU A 146 2.59 1.98 -14.46
N ILE A 147 1.83 2.60 -13.58
CA ILE A 147 1.27 3.94 -13.75
C ILE A 147 1.55 4.72 -12.48
N ARG A 148 2.05 5.96 -12.63
CA ARG A 148 2.15 6.90 -11.51
C ARG A 148 0.95 7.82 -11.51
N LEU A 149 0.22 7.84 -10.42
CA LEU A 149 -0.93 8.71 -10.16
C LEU A 149 -0.51 9.82 -9.21
N SER A 150 -0.87 11.08 -9.50
CA SER A 150 -0.73 12.16 -8.52
C SER A 150 -1.67 11.93 -7.33
N ALA A 151 -1.37 12.52 -6.18
CA ALA A 151 -2.25 12.45 -5.00
C ALA A 151 -3.68 12.88 -5.33
N GLU A 152 -3.84 13.95 -6.12
CA GLU A 152 -5.14 14.45 -6.58
C GLU A 152 -5.92 13.40 -7.39
N SER A 153 -5.22 12.66 -8.27
CA SER A 153 -5.81 11.60 -9.11
C SER A 153 -6.25 10.38 -8.30
N CYS A 154 -5.80 10.25 -7.06
CA CYS A 154 -6.19 9.16 -6.16
C CYS A 154 -7.56 9.39 -5.49
N GLY A 155 -8.17 10.58 -5.64
CA GLY A 155 -9.49 10.90 -5.10
C GLY A 155 -9.60 10.66 -3.59
N LEU A 156 -8.52 11.00 -2.84
CA LEU A 156 -8.45 10.77 -1.41
C LEU A 156 -9.42 11.68 -0.66
N SER A 157 -10.21 11.09 0.22
CA SER A 157 -11.11 11.80 1.13
C SER A 157 -11.21 11.03 2.45
N TYR A 158 -12.05 11.50 3.37
CA TYR A 158 -12.19 10.84 4.68
C TYR A 158 -12.52 9.34 4.54
N ARG A 159 -11.56 8.49 4.89
CA ARG A 159 -11.64 7.02 4.82
C ARG A 159 -11.99 6.48 3.44
N ASP A 160 -11.62 7.19 2.36
CA ASP A 160 -12.00 6.84 0.99
C ASP A 160 -10.93 7.17 -0.05
N SER A 161 -11.01 6.48 -1.20
CA SER A 161 -10.15 6.68 -2.38
C SER A 161 -10.76 6.03 -3.63
N ILE A 162 -10.21 6.33 -4.82
CA ILE A 162 -10.59 5.61 -6.05
C ILE A 162 -10.32 4.10 -5.94
N PHE A 163 -9.33 3.67 -5.17
CA PHE A 163 -8.96 2.26 -5.01
C PHE A 163 -9.99 1.45 -4.23
N LYS A 164 -10.83 2.12 -3.45
CA LYS A 164 -11.91 1.50 -2.70
C LYS A 164 -13.22 1.44 -3.48
N ASN A 165 -13.40 2.31 -4.47
CA ASN A 165 -14.63 2.50 -5.24
C ASN A 165 -14.42 2.22 -6.74
N GLU A 166 -14.15 3.26 -7.53
CA GLU A 166 -14.17 3.21 -9.00
C GLU A 166 -13.13 2.26 -9.59
N ARG A 167 -12.01 2.05 -8.90
CA ARG A 167 -10.86 1.26 -9.35
C ARG A 167 -10.52 0.09 -8.43
N GLN A 168 -11.50 -0.37 -7.65
CA GLN A 168 -11.29 -1.37 -6.60
C GLN A 168 -10.51 -2.60 -7.09
N ASP A 169 -10.87 -3.18 -8.21
CA ASP A 169 -10.27 -4.41 -8.73
C ASP A 169 -9.35 -4.16 -9.94
N GLN A 170 -8.91 -2.92 -10.13
CA GLN A 170 -8.09 -2.57 -11.29
C GLN A 170 -6.62 -2.40 -10.94
N TYR A 171 -6.32 -1.82 -9.79
CA TYR A 171 -4.96 -1.41 -9.44
C TYR A 171 -4.40 -2.17 -8.24
N VAL A 172 -3.13 -2.54 -8.34
CA VAL A 172 -2.32 -2.98 -7.19
C VAL A 172 -1.30 -1.90 -6.89
N ILE A 173 -1.35 -1.33 -5.70
CA ILE A 173 -0.37 -0.32 -5.28
C ILE A 173 0.98 -0.99 -5.09
N THR A 174 2.03 -0.44 -5.71
CA THR A 174 3.42 -0.95 -5.63
C THR A 174 4.31 -0.08 -4.77
N SER A 175 4.08 1.24 -4.77
CA SER A 175 4.76 2.19 -3.87
C SER A 175 3.96 3.48 -3.70
N ILE A 176 4.33 4.24 -2.68
CA ILE A 176 3.90 5.63 -2.49
C ILE A 176 5.11 6.55 -2.49
N THR A 177 4.92 7.80 -2.89
CA THR A 177 5.91 8.86 -2.69
C THR A 177 5.25 9.97 -1.87
N SER A 178 5.89 10.33 -0.76
CA SER A 178 5.46 11.42 0.12
C SER A 178 6.47 12.56 0.13
N VAL A 179 5.97 13.78 0.37
CA VAL A 179 6.80 14.92 0.75
C VAL A 179 6.94 14.89 2.26
N SER A 180 8.15 14.99 2.74
CA SER A 180 8.48 14.99 4.17
C SER A 180 9.30 16.23 4.53
N TYR A 181 9.56 16.44 5.81
CA TYR A 181 10.28 17.60 6.32
C TYR A 181 11.51 17.15 7.10
N THR A 182 12.66 17.85 6.95
CA THR A 182 13.85 17.63 7.79
C THR A 182 13.86 18.48 9.06
N HIS A 183 12.83 19.29 9.28
CA HIS A 183 12.70 20.13 10.49
C HIS A 183 11.38 19.83 11.18
N LEU A 184 11.42 19.66 12.51
CA LEU A 184 10.23 19.67 13.34
C LEU A 184 9.63 21.08 13.29
N THR A 185 8.60 21.28 12.48
CA THR A 185 7.72 22.44 12.63
C THR A 185 6.71 22.10 13.72
N LEU A 186 7.03 22.47 14.94
CA LEU A 186 6.01 22.48 16.01
C LEU A 186 4.97 23.54 15.65
N PRO A 187 3.67 23.22 15.74
CA PRO A 187 2.61 24.19 15.53
C PRO A 187 2.63 25.30 16.59
#